data_301b94d06b1d41a1023f17e653811c24
#
_entry.id   301b94d06b1d41a1023f17e653811c24
#
_cell.length_a   1.000
_cell.length_b   1.000
_cell.length_c   1.000
_cell.angle_alpha   90.00
_cell.angle_beta   90.00
_cell.angle_gamma   90.00
#
_symmetry.space_group_name_H-M   'P 1'
#
loop_
_entity.id
_entity.type
_entity.pdbx_description
1 polymer ?
#
loop_
_entity_poly.entity_id
_entity_poly.type
_entity_poly.pdbx_seq_one_letter_code
_entity_poly.pdbx_strand_id
1 'polypeptide(L)'
;EKEKWYKLSLLDGSNLGHYPGQFVEVSIFGAGEAPISITSAPNSYGSFELCIREVGMFTEMIHKMKAGDKLGIRGPFGQGFDVNELYGKDILIIGGGIGIVPLRSLINYILDHRQDYGRLIITYGARNSKDLLFPEELELWQSNPDVEFHQTVDYGDESWKGNVGVITTLIPPLDLDLKNTIACITGPPIMY
;
A
#
# COMPACT_ATOMS: atom_id res chain seq x y z
N GLU A 1 5.87 -17.65 1.73
CA GLU A 1 5.68 -16.22 1.50
C GLU A 1 5.66 -15.52 2.87
N LYS A 2 6.39 -14.40 2.98
CA LYS A 2 6.44 -13.64 4.24
C LYS A 2 5.22 -12.73 4.43
N GLU A 3 4.54 -12.38 3.34
CA GLU A 3 3.35 -11.54 3.31
C GLU A 3 2.17 -12.35 2.82
N LYS A 4 1.02 -12.13 3.44
CA LYS A 4 -0.24 -12.74 3.05
C LYS A 4 -1.33 -11.68 2.96
N TRP A 5 -2.13 -11.79 1.91
CA TRP A 5 -3.23 -10.88 1.63
C TRP A 5 -4.55 -11.48 2.12
N TYR A 6 -5.35 -10.65 2.79
CA TYR A 6 -6.65 -11.02 3.35
C TYR A 6 -7.72 -10.06 2.86
N LYS A 7 -8.79 -10.61 2.34
CA LYS A 7 -10.03 -9.88 2.10
C LYS A 7 -11.00 -10.18 3.24
N LEU A 8 -11.47 -9.15 3.91
CA LEU A 8 -12.28 -9.22 5.11
C LEU A 8 -13.63 -8.52 4.88
N SER A 9 -14.67 -9.01 5.54
CA SER A 9 -15.99 -8.36 5.59
C SER A 9 -16.46 -8.31 7.04
N LEU A 10 -17.14 -7.25 7.42
CA LEU A 10 -17.78 -7.16 8.73
C LEU A 10 -18.99 -8.10 8.78
N LEU A 11 -19.20 -8.76 9.93
CA LEU A 11 -20.23 -9.78 10.08
C LEU A 11 -21.66 -9.24 9.92
N ASP A 12 -21.86 -7.96 10.21
CA ASP A 12 -23.13 -7.25 10.05
C ASP A 12 -23.37 -6.71 8.64
N GLY A 13 -22.41 -6.92 7.72
CA GLY A 13 -22.49 -6.44 6.36
C GLY A 13 -22.26 -4.93 6.18
N SER A 14 -21.92 -4.22 7.26
CA SER A 14 -21.61 -2.79 7.18
C SER A 14 -20.27 -2.53 6.49
N ASN A 15 -20.07 -1.29 6.04
CA ASN A 15 -18.75 -0.83 5.55
C ASN A 15 -17.85 -0.44 6.72
N LEU A 16 -16.57 -0.68 6.59
CA LEU A 16 -15.58 -0.24 7.58
C LEU A 16 -15.51 1.30 7.68
N GLY A 17 -15.79 2.02 6.59
CA GLY A 17 -15.84 3.49 6.56
C GLY A 17 -14.48 4.15 6.75
N HIS A 18 -13.41 3.49 6.32
CA HIS A 18 -12.05 4.01 6.43
C HIS A 18 -11.73 5.06 5.36
N TYR A 19 -10.68 5.85 5.63
CA TYR A 19 -9.98 6.69 4.65
C TYR A 19 -8.65 6.04 4.22
N PRO A 20 -8.12 6.37 3.02
CA PRO A 20 -6.81 5.90 2.58
C PRO A 20 -5.72 6.18 3.61
N GLY A 21 -4.86 5.19 3.88
CA GLY A 21 -3.76 5.32 4.85
C GLY A 21 -4.12 5.05 6.31
N GLN A 22 -5.38 4.78 6.63
CA GLN A 22 -5.79 4.35 7.97
C GLN A 22 -5.42 2.88 8.22
N PHE A 23 -5.48 2.47 9.49
CA PHE A 23 -5.21 1.12 9.96
C PHE A 23 -6.34 0.60 10.87
N VAL A 24 -6.32 -0.68 11.14
CA VAL A 24 -7.17 -1.33 12.14
C VAL A 24 -6.32 -2.08 13.14
N GLU A 25 -6.80 -2.18 14.38
CA GLU A 25 -6.31 -3.18 15.32
C GLU A 25 -6.97 -4.52 14.99
N VAL A 26 -6.14 -5.48 14.59
CA VAL A 26 -6.56 -6.86 14.34
C VAL A 26 -6.31 -7.67 15.58
N SER A 27 -7.30 -8.44 16.06
CA SER A 27 -7.17 -9.24 17.26
C SER A 27 -7.60 -10.70 17.04
N ILE A 28 -6.92 -11.59 17.76
CA ILE A 28 -7.31 -13.00 17.94
C ILE A 28 -7.52 -13.22 19.42
N PHE A 29 -8.68 -13.76 19.78
CA PHE A 29 -9.01 -14.03 21.18
C PHE A 29 -7.95 -14.93 21.83
N GLY A 30 -7.38 -14.44 22.94
CA GLY A 30 -6.33 -15.15 23.68
C GLY A 30 -4.92 -15.02 23.10
N ALA A 31 -4.73 -14.32 21.97
CA ALA A 31 -3.41 -14.14 21.34
C ALA A 31 -2.93 -12.69 21.29
N GLY A 32 -3.83 -11.73 21.56
CA GLY A 32 -3.50 -10.30 21.52
C GLY A 32 -4.03 -9.58 20.31
N GLU A 33 -3.50 -8.38 20.08
CA GLU A 33 -3.85 -7.52 18.92
C GLU A 33 -2.61 -6.84 18.34
N ALA A 34 -2.72 -6.41 17.07
CA ALA A 34 -1.68 -5.63 16.40
C ALA A 34 -2.29 -4.66 15.39
N PRO A 35 -1.67 -3.47 15.20
CA PRO A 35 -2.08 -2.50 14.19
C PRO A 35 -1.67 -2.97 12.79
N ILE A 36 -2.62 -3.00 11.87
CA ILE A 36 -2.42 -3.40 10.48
C ILE A 36 -3.02 -2.35 9.55
N SER A 37 -2.20 -1.83 8.66
CA SER A 37 -2.65 -0.86 7.64
C SER A 37 -3.67 -1.47 6.69
N ILE A 38 -4.73 -0.70 6.40
CA ILE A 38 -5.71 -1.07 5.39
C ILE A 38 -5.09 -0.79 4.02
N THR A 39 -5.10 -1.80 3.15
CA THR A 39 -4.46 -1.71 1.83
C THR A 39 -5.43 -1.50 0.67
N SER A 40 -6.73 -1.73 0.85
CA SER A 40 -7.76 -1.39 -0.13
C SER A 40 -8.16 0.07 -0.06
N ALA A 41 -8.60 0.64 -1.19
CA ALA A 41 -9.34 1.89 -1.18
C ALA A 41 -10.68 1.73 -0.43
N PRO A 42 -11.24 2.83 0.12
CA PRO A 42 -12.61 2.83 0.62
C PRO A 42 -13.58 2.42 -0.50
N ASN A 43 -14.51 1.54 -0.19
CA ASN A 43 -15.52 1.11 -1.15
C ASN A 43 -16.87 0.87 -0.48
N SER A 44 -17.91 0.71 -1.28
CA SER A 44 -19.28 0.46 -0.82
C SER A 44 -19.66 -1.03 -0.75
N TYR A 45 -18.72 -1.95 -0.97
CA TYR A 45 -19.02 -3.37 -1.09
C TYR A 45 -18.92 -4.15 0.22
N GLY A 46 -18.77 -3.45 1.36
CA GLY A 46 -18.72 -4.08 2.69
C GLY A 46 -17.49 -4.95 2.93
N SER A 47 -16.44 -4.80 2.13
CA SER A 47 -15.18 -5.53 2.31
C SER A 47 -13.99 -4.58 2.29
N PHE A 48 -12.93 -4.96 2.99
CA PHE A 48 -11.64 -4.27 3.00
C PHE A 48 -10.50 -5.29 2.99
N GLU A 49 -9.29 -4.81 2.73
CA GLU A 49 -8.14 -5.69 2.54
C GLU A 49 -6.99 -5.32 3.44
N LEU A 50 -6.31 -6.34 3.94
CA LEU A 50 -5.10 -6.23 4.74
C LEU A 50 -3.98 -7.04 4.09
N CYS A 51 -2.76 -6.52 4.13
CA CYS A 51 -1.55 -7.27 3.77
C CYS A 51 -0.68 -7.38 5.02
N ILE A 52 -0.47 -8.61 5.50
CA ILE A 52 0.16 -8.89 6.78
C ILE A 52 1.46 -9.66 6.57
N ARG A 53 2.56 -9.09 7.05
CA ARG A 53 3.87 -9.76 7.10
C ARG A 53 3.96 -10.63 8.35
N GLU A 54 4.46 -11.85 8.18
CA GLU A 54 4.79 -12.74 9.28
C GLU A 54 6.10 -12.28 9.95
N VAL A 55 5.99 -11.70 11.14
CA VAL A 55 7.13 -11.16 11.91
C VAL A 55 7.21 -11.65 13.35
N GLY A 56 6.20 -12.39 13.83
CA GLY A 56 6.15 -12.90 15.20
C GLY A 56 4.93 -13.76 15.46
N MET A 57 4.81 -14.27 16.66
CA MET A 57 3.80 -15.26 17.04
C MET A 57 2.36 -14.87 16.67
N PHE A 58 1.98 -13.61 16.86
CA PHE A 58 0.63 -13.13 16.54
C PHE A 58 0.36 -13.19 15.03
N THR A 59 1.27 -12.67 14.22
CA THR A 59 1.14 -12.68 12.76
C THR A 59 1.27 -14.09 12.18
N GLU A 60 2.06 -14.97 12.78
CA GLU A 60 2.12 -16.39 12.45
C GLU A 60 0.76 -17.08 12.66
N MET A 61 0.06 -16.75 13.76
CA MET A 61 -1.29 -17.27 13.99
C MET A 61 -2.27 -16.80 12.94
N ILE A 62 -2.22 -15.51 12.54
CA ILE A 62 -3.04 -14.99 11.43
C ILE A 62 -2.71 -15.73 10.14
N HIS A 63 -1.43 -15.99 9.84
CA HIS A 63 -1.02 -16.70 8.63
C HIS A 63 -1.55 -18.15 8.54
N LYS A 64 -1.86 -18.78 9.66
CA LYS A 64 -2.49 -20.12 9.71
C LYS A 64 -4.00 -20.09 9.49
N MET A 65 -4.63 -18.92 9.55
CA MET A 65 -6.07 -18.77 9.37
C MET A 65 -6.50 -19.03 7.92
N LYS A 66 -7.73 -19.47 7.77
CA LYS A 66 -8.35 -19.86 6.49
C LYS A 66 -9.58 -18.99 6.22
N ALA A 67 -10.05 -19.04 4.97
CA ALA A 67 -11.30 -18.40 4.60
C ALA A 67 -12.46 -18.93 5.48
N GLY A 68 -13.25 -18.02 6.04
CA GLY A 68 -14.33 -18.30 6.97
C GLY A 68 -13.96 -18.19 8.46
N ASP A 69 -12.67 -18.13 8.79
CA ASP A 69 -12.24 -17.83 10.16
C ASP A 69 -12.56 -16.38 10.52
N LYS A 70 -12.62 -16.10 11.83
CA LYS A 70 -13.02 -14.78 12.33
C LYS A 70 -11.87 -14.11 13.06
N LEU A 71 -11.72 -12.83 12.79
CA LEU A 71 -10.81 -11.91 13.47
C LEU A 71 -11.60 -10.83 14.19
N GLY A 72 -11.11 -10.35 15.33
CA GLY A 72 -11.61 -9.11 15.91
C GLY A 72 -11.02 -7.92 15.17
N ILE A 73 -11.85 -6.92 14.86
CA ILE A 73 -11.45 -5.68 14.21
C ILE A 73 -11.91 -4.50 15.06
N ARG A 74 -11.00 -3.60 15.34
CA ARG A 74 -11.27 -2.34 16.02
C ARG A 74 -10.66 -1.19 15.20
N GLY A 75 -11.43 -0.14 14.96
CA GLY A 75 -11.04 0.99 14.12
C GLY A 75 -12.16 1.40 13.16
N PRO A 76 -11.86 2.12 12.06
CA PRO A 76 -10.50 2.49 11.60
C PRO A 76 -9.83 3.52 12.51
N PHE A 77 -8.50 3.53 12.54
CA PHE A 77 -7.68 4.44 13.32
C PHE A 77 -6.66 5.18 12.43
N GLY A 78 -6.06 6.23 13.00
CA GLY A 78 -5.15 7.10 12.29
C GLY A 78 -5.87 8.18 11.49
N GLN A 79 -5.14 9.22 11.10
CA GLN A 79 -5.70 10.36 10.37
C GLN A 79 -5.93 10.04 8.89
N GLY A 80 -5.15 9.10 8.34
CA GLY A 80 -5.16 8.82 6.90
C GLY A 80 -4.51 9.93 6.07
N PHE A 81 -4.62 9.82 4.75
CA PHE A 81 -4.24 10.89 3.83
C PHE A 81 -5.42 11.85 3.66
N ASP A 82 -5.15 13.15 3.76
CA ASP A 82 -6.17 14.16 3.44
C ASP A 82 -6.31 14.28 1.92
N VAL A 83 -7.24 13.52 1.38
CA VAL A 83 -7.49 13.49 -0.07
C VAL A 83 -7.95 14.83 -0.64
N ASN A 84 -8.49 15.73 0.20
CA ASN A 84 -8.89 17.06 -0.23
C ASN A 84 -7.67 17.98 -0.46
N GLU A 85 -6.62 17.83 0.35
CA GLU A 85 -5.36 18.56 0.12
C GLU A 85 -4.65 18.08 -1.16
N LEU A 86 -4.88 16.85 -1.58
CA LEU A 86 -4.32 16.26 -2.80
C LEU A 86 -5.08 16.67 -4.07
N TYR A 87 -6.29 17.21 -3.96
CA TYR A 87 -7.14 17.57 -5.09
C TYR A 87 -6.46 18.56 -6.04
N GLY A 88 -6.44 18.24 -7.32
CA GLY A 88 -5.81 19.03 -8.39
C GLY A 88 -4.27 19.03 -8.36
N LYS A 89 -3.63 18.31 -7.45
CA LYS A 89 -2.17 18.21 -7.32
C LYS A 89 -1.60 17.05 -8.11
N ASP A 90 -0.33 17.18 -8.47
CA ASP A 90 0.50 16.07 -8.89
C ASP A 90 0.89 15.25 -7.66
N ILE A 91 0.72 13.95 -7.73
CA ILE A 91 0.95 13.06 -6.57
C ILE A 91 2.15 12.18 -6.85
N LEU A 92 3.18 12.32 -6.01
CA LEU A 92 4.36 11.46 -6.01
C LEU A 92 4.27 10.44 -4.87
N ILE A 93 4.07 9.20 -5.21
CA ILE A 93 4.06 8.07 -4.28
C ILE A 93 5.48 7.49 -4.18
N ILE A 94 6.00 7.36 -2.96
CA ILE A 94 7.32 6.77 -2.70
C ILE A 94 7.16 5.63 -1.70
N GLY A 95 7.15 4.38 -2.20
CA GLY A 95 6.92 3.19 -1.40
C GLY A 95 8.16 2.33 -1.25
N GLY A 96 8.60 2.02 -0.03
CA GLY A 96 9.73 1.12 0.24
C GLY A 96 9.28 -0.20 0.89
N GLY A 97 9.51 -1.34 0.21
CA GLY A 97 9.16 -2.66 0.73
C GLY A 97 7.68 -2.76 1.12
N ILE A 98 7.39 -3.17 2.36
CA ILE A 98 6.01 -3.25 2.88
C ILE A 98 5.33 -1.88 3.01
N GLY A 99 6.07 -0.77 2.93
CA GLY A 99 5.50 0.57 2.93
C GLY A 99 4.55 0.85 1.77
N ILE A 100 4.59 0.06 0.70
CA ILE A 100 3.59 0.16 -0.39
C ILE A 100 2.17 -0.20 0.08
N VAL A 101 2.00 -0.96 1.16
CA VAL A 101 0.71 -1.46 1.65
C VAL A 101 -0.27 -0.33 2.01
N PRO A 102 0.07 0.65 2.88
CA PRO A 102 -0.81 1.80 3.13
C PRO A 102 -0.96 2.72 1.91
N LEU A 103 0.09 2.85 1.08
CA LEU A 103 0.06 3.67 -0.13
C LEU A 103 -0.85 3.07 -1.21
N ARG A 104 -0.98 1.75 -1.29
CA ARG A 104 -1.89 1.08 -2.22
C ARG A 104 -3.34 1.52 -2.05
N SER A 105 -3.77 1.74 -0.80
CA SER A 105 -5.09 2.29 -0.51
C SER A 105 -5.29 3.67 -1.16
N LEU A 106 -4.28 4.54 -1.07
CA LEU A 106 -4.30 5.87 -1.69
C LEU A 106 -4.20 5.79 -3.22
N ILE A 107 -3.32 4.96 -3.75
CA ILE A 107 -3.15 4.77 -5.20
C ILE A 107 -4.48 4.36 -5.84
N ASN A 108 -5.13 3.34 -5.27
CA ASN A 108 -6.41 2.85 -5.80
C ASN A 108 -7.52 3.90 -5.65
N TYR A 109 -7.53 4.66 -4.54
CA TYR A 109 -8.47 5.76 -4.38
C TYR A 109 -8.28 6.84 -5.47
N ILE A 110 -7.03 7.24 -5.76
CA ILE A 110 -6.71 8.22 -6.80
C ILE A 110 -7.10 7.68 -8.18
N LEU A 111 -6.87 6.39 -8.45
CA LEU A 111 -7.25 5.77 -9.72
C LEU A 111 -8.77 5.73 -9.92
N ASP A 112 -9.54 5.46 -8.85
CA ASP A 112 -11.00 5.48 -8.87
C ASP A 112 -11.56 6.91 -9.09
N HIS A 113 -10.77 7.95 -8.77
CA HIS A 113 -11.13 9.37 -8.90
C HIS A 113 -10.14 10.12 -9.78
N ARG A 114 -9.64 9.47 -10.82
CA ARG A 114 -8.46 9.90 -11.57
C ARG A 114 -8.52 11.35 -12.10
N GLN A 115 -9.68 11.80 -12.51
CA GLN A 115 -9.95 13.14 -13.05
C GLN A 115 -9.77 14.26 -12.02
N ASP A 116 -9.77 13.94 -10.74
CA ASP A 116 -9.70 14.89 -9.64
C ASP A 116 -8.26 15.26 -9.27
N TYR A 117 -7.27 14.57 -9.85
CA TYR A 117 -5.85 14.71 -9.53
C TYR A 117 -5.02 15.04 -10.78
N GLY A 118 -3.89 15.67 -10.60
CA GLY A 118 -2.86 15.87 -11.60
C GLY A 118 -2.13 14.59 -11.97
N ARG A 119 -0.83 14.64 -12.24
CA ARG A 119 -0.02 13.44 -12.54
C ARG A 119 -0.01 12.49 -11.35
N LEU A 120 -0.08 11.20 -11.61
CA LEU A 120 0.16 10.16 -10.61
C LEU A 120 1.49 9.49 -10.93
N ILE A 121 2.49 9.75 -10.10
CA ILE A 121 3.84 9.20 -10.22
C ILE A 121 4.05 8.22 -9.07
N ILE A 122 4.33 6.97 -9.38
CA ILE A 122 4.56 5.92 -8.39
C ILE A 122 6.00 5.45 -8.48
N THR A 123 6.75 5.63 -7.40
CA THR A 123 8.07 5.04 -7.24
C THR A 123 8.01 3.95 -6.18
N TYR A 124 8.45 2.75 -6.53
CA TYR A 124 8.44 1.61 -5.62
C TYR A 124 9.80 0.91 -5.59
N GLY A 125 10.32 0.71 -4.40
CA GLY A 125 11.59 0.04 -4.16
C GLY A 125 11.46 -1.15 -3.22
N ALA A 126 12.19 -2.23 -3.51
CA ALA A 126 12.31 -3.38 -2.63
C ALA A 126 13.77 -3.87 -2.58
N ARG A 127 14.09 -4.74 -1.62
CA ARG A 127 15.45 -5.28 -1.52
C ARG A 127 15.80 -6.16 -2.72
N ASN A 128 14.89 -7.03 -3.13
CA ASN A 128 15.03 -7.94 -4.27
C ASN A 128 13.73 -7.99 -5.07
N SER A 129 13.78 -8.51 -6.29
CA SER A 129 12.60 -8.69 -7.15
C SER A 129 11.49 -9.52 -6.49
N LYS A 130 11.87 -10.52 -5.69
CA LYS A 130 10.94 -11.40 -4.96
C LYS A 130 10.25 -10.74 -3.76
N ASP A 131 10.78 -9.60 -3.29
CA ASP A 131 10.23 -8.82 -2.18
C ASP A 131 9.24 -7.75 -2.67
N LEU A 132 9.03 -7.63 -4.00
CA LEU A 132 8.01 -6.76 -4.58
C LEU A 132 6.62 -7.33 -4.32
N LEU A 133 5.76 -6.53 -3.70
CA LEU A 133 4.38 -6.92 -3.36
C LEU A 133 3.42 -6.57 -4.50
N PHE A 134 2.30 -7.29 -4.59
CA PHE A 134 1.21 -7.06 -5.55
C PHE A 134 1.66 -7.14 -7.03
N PRO A 135 2.36 -8.19 -7.47
CA PRO A 135 2.96 -8.26 -8.80
C PRO A 135 1.96 -8.00 -9.93
N GLU A 136 0.73 -8.49 -9.82
CA GLU A 136 -0.32 -8.26 -10.81
C GLU A 136 -0.71 -6.77 -10.90
N GLU A 137 -0.74 -6.06 -9.77
CA GLU A 137 -1.03 -4.62 -9.77
C GLU A 137 0.14 -3.79 -10.26
N LEU A 138 1.39 -4.21 -9.99
CA LEU A 138 2.56 -3.53 -10.55
C LEU A 138 2.53 -3.55 -12.08
N GLU A 139 2.12 -4.67 -12.70
CA GLU A 139 1.94 -4.78 -14.15
C GLU A 139 0.80 -3.88 -14.63
N LEU A 140 -0.30 -3.78 -13.89
CA LEU A 140 -1.42 -2.88 -14.20
C LEU A 140 -0.99 -1.42 -14.12
N TRP A 141 -0.27 -1.02 -13.07
CA TRP A 141 0.24 0.36 -12.94
C TRP A 141 1.24 0.69 -14.04
N GLN A 142 2.12 -0.23 -14.39
CA GLN A 142 3.10 -0.04 -15.45
C GLN A 142 2.45 0.11 -16.84
N SER A 143 1.34 -0.58 -17.09
CA SER A 143 0.62 -0.52 -18.37
C SER A 143 -0.43 0.58 -18.44
N ASN A 144 -0.75 1.25 -17.33
CA ASN A 144 -1.76 2.29 -17.27
C ASN A 144 -1.20 3.62 -17.81
N PRO A 145 -1.76 4.19 -18.89
CA PRO A 145 -1.29 5.46 -19.46
C PRO A 145 -1.44 6.66 -18.53
N ASP A 146 -2.29 6.57 -17.51
CA ASP A 146 -2.53 7.62 -16.51
C ASP A 146 -1.58 7.54 -15.30
N VAL A 147 -0.65 6.59 -15.32
CA VAL A 147 0.31 6.34 -14.22
C VAL A 147 1.74 6.39 -14.75
N GLU A 148 2.57 7.20 -14.15
CA GLU A 148 4.01 7.19 -14.34
C GLU A 148 4.65 6.27 -13.29
N PHE A 149 4.95 5.02 -13.69
CA PHE A 149 5.41 3.99 -12.77
C PHE A 149 6.90 3.71 -12.90
N HIS A 150 7.62 3.79 -11.79
CA HIS A 150 9.05 3.48 -11.69
C HIS A 150 9.30 2.48 -10.56
N GLN A 151 10.06 1.45 -10.83
CA GLN A 151 10.45 0.48 -9.80
C GLN A 151 11.95 0.22 -9.79
N THR A 152 12.47 -0.13 -8.62
CA THR A 152 13.86 -0.48 -8.40
C THR A 152 14.01 -1.59 -7.36
N VAL A 153 15.13 -2.30 -7.42
CA VAL A 153 15.53 -3.22 -6.35
C VAL A 153 16.96 -2.88 -5.91
N ASP A 154 17.28 -3.06 -4.63
CA ASP A 154 18.64 -2.86 -4.15
C ASP A 154 19.60 -3.86 -4.80
N TYR A 155 19.13 -5.11 -5.00
CA TYR A 155 19.88 -6.20 -5.61
C TYR A 155 19.05 -6.88 -6.69
N GLY A 156 19.45 -6.73 -7.96
CA GLY A 156 18.88 -7.44 -9.11
C GLY A 156 19.52 -8.82 -9.29
N ASP A 157 18.73 -9.80 -9.67
CA ASP A 157 19.22 -11.09 -10.19
C ASP A 157 19.22 -11.12 -11.73
N GLU A 158 19.63 -12.23 -12.33
CA GLU A 158 19.69 -12.37 -13.80
C GLU A 158 18.35 -12.18 -14.50
N SER A 159 17.24 -12.41 -13.81
CA SER A 159 15.87 -12.23 -14.33
C SER A 159 15.39 -10.79 -14.27
N TRP A 160 16.01 -9.95 -13.44
CA TRP A 160 15.61 -8.58 -13.24
C TRP A 160 16.07 -7.67 -14.40
N LYS A 161 15.12 -6.96 -15.01
CA LYS A 161 15.38 -6.04 -16.15
C LYS A 161 15.16 -4.57 -15.81
N GLY A 162 14.70 -4.27 -14.57
CA GLY A 162 14.42 -2.92 -14.10
C GLY A 162 15.64 -2.23 -13.52
N ASN A 163 15.41 -1.11 -12.86
CA ASN A 163 16.46 -0.34 -12.18
C ASN A 163 17.04 -1.13 -11.00
N VAL A 164 18.34 -0.91 -10.74
CA VAL A 164 19.04 -1.45 -9.58
C VAL A 164 19.64 -0.28 -8.79
N GLY A 165 19.33 -0.23 -7.52
CA GLY A 165 19.76 0.81 -6.59
C GLY A 165 18.65 1.21 -5.63
N VAL A 166 19.01 2.07 -4.66
CA VAL A 166 18.06 2.57 -3.66
C VAL A 166 16.99 3.46 -4.30
N ILE A 167 15.80 3.47 -3.73
CA ILE A 167 14.62 4.15 -4.31
C ILE A 167 14.86 5.64 -4.61
N THR A 168 15.72 6.30 -3.84
CA THR A 168 16.04 7.72 -4.04
C THR A 168 16.71 7.99 -5.40
N THR A 169 17.29 6.98 -6.05
CA THR A 169 17.87 7.12 -7.40
C THR A 169 16.83 7.34 -8.48
N LEU A 170 15.57 7.00 -8.22
CA LEU A 170 14.44 7.20 -9.13
C LEU A 170 13.94 8.65 -9.14
N ILE A 171 14.23 9.44 -8.10
CA ILE A 171 13.65 10.78 -7.92
C ILE A 171 14.29 11.85 -8.83
N PRO A 172 15.63 11.96 -8.94
CA PRO A 172 16.27 13.04 -9.71
C PRO A 172 15.88 13.08 -11.21
N PRO A 173 15.62 11.95 -11.89
CA PRO A 173 15.18 11.95 -13.28
C PRO A 173 13.74 12.42 -13.49
N LEU A 174 12.91 12.52 -12.42
CA LEU A 174 11.52 12.95 -12.52
C LEU A 174 11.46 14.45 -12.78
N ASP A 175 10.69 14.84 -13.80
CA ASP A 175 10.38 16.25 -14.08
C ASP A 175 9.20 16.68 -13.20
N LEU A 176 9.49 17.20 -12.01
CA LEU A 176 8.50 17.54 -10.98
C LEU A 176 8.24 19.05 -10.93
N ASP A 177 6.99 19.44 -11.00
CA ASP A 177 6.56 20.77 -10.55
C ASP A 177 6.50 20.81 -9.01
N LEU A 178 7.61 21.22 -8.38
CA LEU A 178 7.75 21.27 -6.92
C LEU A 178 6.72 22.16 -6.22
N LYS A 179 6.06 23.08 -6.92
CA LYS A 179 5.00 23.93 -6.35
C LYS A 179 3.63 23.25 -6.37
N ASN A 180 3.45 22.29 -7.27
CA ASN A 180 2.17 21.59 -7.44
C ASN A 180 2.23 20.11 -7.06
N THR A 181 3.42 19.56 -6.75
CA THR A 181 3.56 18.13 -6.40
C THR A 181 3.53 17.92 -4.89
N ILE A 182 2.72 16.96 -4.45
CA ILE A 182 2.70 16.45 -3.08
C ILE A 182 3.29 15.05 -3.06
N ALA A 183 4.27 14.81 -2.18
CA ALA A 183 4.90 13.52 -1.99
C ALA A 183 4.29 12.76 -0.80
N CYS A 184 3.85 11.52 -1.04
CA CYS A 184 3.39 10.59 -0.03
C CYS A 184 4.41 9.47 0.13
N ILE A 185 5.08 9.41 1.29
CA ILE A 185 6.23 8.54 1.51
C ILE A 185 5.93 7.54 2.62
N THR A 186 6.19 6.26 2.35
CA THR A 186 6.13 5.21 3.37
C THR A 186 7.19 4.14 3.11
N GLY A 187 7.97 3.82 4.14
CA GLY A 187 9.04 2.84 4.02
C GLY A 187 9.81 2.64 5.32
N PRO A 188 10.91 1.90 5.28
CA PRO A 188 11.77 1.71 6.45
C PRO A 188 12.43 3.04 6.88
N PRO A 189 12.82 3.17 8.17
CA PRO A 189 13.37 4.43 8.72
C PRO A 189 14.57 5.01 7.96
N ILE A 190 15.34 4.18 7.28
CA ILE A 190 16.49 4.62 6.48
C ILE A 190 16.09 5.45 5.24
N MET A 191 14.81 5.47 4.88
CA MET A 191 14.32 6.28 3.75
C MET A 191 14.04 7.74 4.10
N TYR A 192 14.01 8.09 5.40
CA TYR A 192 13.67 9.43 5.92
C TYR A 192 14.92 10.22 6.33
#